data_d1e74c573394d7b3eb8464897d47a976
#
_entry.id   d1e74c573394d7b3eb8464897d47a976
#
_cell.length_a   1.000
_cell.length_b   1.000
_cell.length_c   1.000
_cell.angle_alpha   90.00
_cell.angle_beta   90.00
_cell.angle_gamma   90.00
#
_symmetry.space_group_name_H-M   'P 1'
#
loop_
_entity.id
_entity.type
_entity.pdbx_description
1 polymer ?
#
loop_
_entity_poly.entity_id
_entity_poly.type
_entity_poly.pdbx_seq_one_letter_code
_entity_poly.pdbx_strand_id
1 'polypeptide(L)'
;TRDGFESITGTEDKCQYRQELTSTGDVITTVSQNPAAIGYASLAALKDSVKALSVEGVTATEATVKDGSYKVQRPFVLVTKEGTKLSDAAQKFFDFALSSDAASLISAAGAVPVA
;
A
#
# COMPACT_ATOMS: atom_id res chain seq x y z
N THR A 1 -0.44 7.35 -0.51
CA THR A 1 -1.40 6.64 0.36
C THR A 1 -2.74 7.35 0.39
N ARG A 2 -2.78 8.66 0.60
CA ARG A 2 -4.00 9.47 0.62
C ARG A 2 -4.82 9.30 -0.65
N ASP A 3 -4.24 9.58 -1.80
CA ASP A 3 -4.94 9.50 -3.11
C ASP A 3 -5.52 8.11 -3.34
N GLY A 4 -4.76 7.06 -3.01
CA GLY A 4 -5.24 5.68 -3.13
C GLY A 4 -6.41 5.38 -2.21
N PHE A 5 -6.38 5.84 -0.97
CA PHE A 5 -7.48 5.67 -0.02
C PHE A 5 -8.73 6.42 -0.47
N GLU A 6 -8.59 7.71 -0.79
CA GLU A 6 -9.72 8.55 -1.21
C GLU A 6 -10.37 8.06 -2.51
N SER A 7 -9.55 7.61 -3.49
CA SER A 7 -10.05 7.05 -4.74
C SER A 7 -10.86 5.78 -4.52
N ILE A 8 -10.35 4.84 -3.72
CA ILE A 8 -11.03 3.57 -3.42
C ILE A 8 -12.33 3.79 -2.65
N THR A 9 -12.36 4.78 -1.75
CA THR A 9 -13.53 5.08 -0.93
C THR A 9 -14.51 6.05 -1.59
N GLY A 10 -14.15 6.64 -2.74
CA GLY A 10 -14.96 7.66 -3.43
C GLY A 10 -15.07 8.97 -2.65
N THR A 11 -14.06 9.30 -1.86
CA THR A 11 -14.04 10.46 -0.97
C THR A 11 -13.01 11.52 -1.38
N GLU A 12 -12.59 11.52 -2.64
CA GLU A 12 -11.62 12.48 -3.18
C GLU A 12 -12.08 13.91 -2.89
N ASP A 13 -11.19 14.71 -2.32
CA ASP A 13 -11.42 16.12 -1.92
C ASP A 13 -12.61 16.36 -0.95
N LYS A 14 -13.17 15.30 -0.35
CA LYS A 14 -14.31 15.39 0.57
C LYS A 14 -13.96 15.08 2.02
N CYS A 15 -12.81 14.46 2.25
CA CYS A 15 -12.39 14.10 3.60
C CYS A 15 -11.99 15.36 4.41
N GLN A 16 -12.58 15.49 5.60
CA GLN A 16 -12.19 16.50 6.59
C GLN A 16 -11.31 15.84 7.64
N TYR A 17 -10.02 15.77 7.36
CA TYR A 17 -9.07 15.15 8.27
C TYR A 17 -8.87 16.00 9.53
N ARG A 18 -8.91 15.34 10.69
CA ARG A 18 -8.56 15.97 11.97
C ARG A 18 -7.09 16.38 11.98
N GLN A 19 -6.24 15.57 11.35
CA GLN A 19 -4.80 15.79 11.28
C GLN A 19 -4.26 15.16 10.01
N GLU A 20 -3.34 15.85 9.35
CA GLU A 20 -2.58 15.36 8.22
C GLU A 20 -1.11 15.23 8.62
N LEU A 21 -0.51 14.06 8.37
CA LEU A 21 0.83 13.72 8.80
C LEU A 21 1.68 13.34 7.58
N THR A 22 2.96 13.68 7.64
CA THR A 22 3.89 13.52 6.50
C THR A 22 4.55 12.15 6.43
N SER A 23 4.46 11.36 7.50
CA SER A 23 5.02 10.01 7.53
C SER A 23 4.02 8.97 8.01
N THR A 24 4.13 7.75 7.50
CA THR A 24 3.30 6.61 7.93
C THR A 24 3.56 6.26 9.40
N GLY A 25 4.80 6.39 9.87
CA GLY A 25 5.15 6.16 11.27
C GLY A 25 4.44 7.11 12.23
N ASP A 26 4.30 8.39 11.84
CA ASP A 26 3.60 9.39 12.65
C ASP A 26 2.09 9.09 12.72
N VAL A 27 1.50 8.58 11.63
CA VAL A 27 0.10 8.12 11.64
C VAL A 27 -0.08 7.01 12.67
N ILE A 28 0.76 5.98 12.64
CA ILE A 28 0.70 4.86 13.59
C ILE A 28 0.85 5.36 15.04
N THR A 29 1.83 6.21 15.29
CA THR A 29 2.08 6.77 16.62
C THR A 29 0.87 7.59 17.12
N THR A 30 0.34 8.46 16.29
CA THR A 30 -0.81 9.31 16.65
C THR A 30 -2.06 8.49 16.94
N VAL A 31 -2.35 7.47 16.13
CA VAL A 31 -3.50 6.58 16.36
C VAL A 31 -3.29 5.75 17.62
N SER A 32 -2.08 5.26 17.89
CA SER A 32 -1.79 4.46 19.09
C SER A 32 -1.99 5.22 20.40
N GLN A 33 -1.87 6.54 20.37
CA GLN A 33 -2.04 7.42 21.56
C GLN A 33 -3.48 7.88 21.79
N ASN A 34 -4.39 7.60 20.87
CA ASN A 34 -5.77 8.05 20.98
C ASN A 34 -6.76 6.92 20.62
N PRO A 35 -7.43 6.32 21.62
CA PRO A 35 -8.34 5.20 21.41
C PRO A 35 -9.60 5.57 20.58
N ALA A 36 -9.87 6.87 20.40
CA ALA A 36 -10.96 7.36 19.55
C ALA A 36 -10.49 7.69 18.11
N ALA A 37 -9.20 7.52 17.81
CA ALA A 37 -8.68 7.82 16.49
C ALA A 37 -8.81 6.63 15.54
N ILE A 38 -9.03 6.95 14.25
CA ILE A 38 -8.91 6.04 13.13
C ILE A 38 -7.98 6.68 12.10
N GLY A 39 -7.19 5.86 11.42
CA GLY A 39 -6.30 6.32 10.36
C GLY A 39 -6.13 5.26 9.28
N TYR A 40 -5.40 5.61 8.23
CA TYR A 40 -4.97 4.68 7.20
C TYR A 40 -3.47 4.77 6.99
N ALA A 41 -2.86 3.63 6.73
CA ALA A 41 -1.42 3.49 6.57
C ALA A 41 -1.10 2.31 5.64
N SER A 42 0.12 2.25 5.12
CA SER A 42 0.58 1.09 4.36
C SER A 42 0.67 -0.14 5.26
N LEU A 43 0.30 -1.32 4.72
CA LEU A 43 0.32 -2.60 5.45
C LEU A 43 1.68 -2.89 6.11
N ALA A 44 2.77 -2.58 5.41
CA ALA A 44 4.13 -2.73 5.92
C ALA A 44 4.46 -1.95 7.20
N ALA A 45 3.74 -0.86 7.45
CA ALA A 45 3.99 0.01 8.61
C ALA A 45 3.19 -0.40 9.84
N LEU A 46 2.31 -1.39 9.75
CA LEU A 46 1.51 -1.86 10.88
C LEU A 46 2.41 -2.40 11.99
N LYS A 47 2.04 -2.05 13.23
CA LYS A 47 2.69 -2.50 14.46
C LYS A 47 1.62 -2.96 15.43
N ASP A 48 2.01 -3.76 16.42
CA ASP A 48 1.12 -4.27 17.48
C ASP A 48 0.49 -3.16 18.35
N SER A 49 1.01 -1.93 18.23
CA SER A 49 0.46 -0.76 18.92
C SER A 49 -0.88 -0.25 18.37
N VAL A 50 -1.30 -0.74 17.21
CA VAL A 50 -2.56 -0.39 16.55
C VAL A 50 -3.28 -1.64 16.05
N LYS A 51 -4.59 -1.57 15.95
CA LYS A 51 -5.42 -2.64 15.43
C LYS A 51 -5.70 -2.42 13.95
N ALA A 52 -5.31 -3.39 13.11
CA ALA A 52 -5.77 -3.43 11.72
C ALA A 52 -7.27 -3.74 11.67
N LEU A 53 -8.01 -2.95 10.92
CA LEU A 53 -9.45 -3.16 10.76
C LEU A 53 -9.73 -4.06 9.56
N SER A 54 -10.70 -4.96 9.73
CA SER A 54 -11.26 -5.69 8.60
C SER A 54 -12.17 -4.78 7.77
N VAL A 55 -12.17 -4.95 6.47
CA VAL A 55 -13.05 -4.26 5.53
C VAL A 55 -13.99 -5.28 4.93
N GLU A 56 -15.30 -5.07 5.09
CA GLU A 56 -16.34 -6.03 4.66
C GLU A 56 -16.12 -7.46 5.20
N GLY A 57 -15.58 -7.56 6.42
CA GLY A 57 -15.27 -8.83 7.07
C GLY A 57 -13.94 -9.46 6.66
N VAL A 58 -13.20 -8.85 5.73
CA VAL A 58 -11.90 -9.35 5.23
C VAL A 58 -10.76 -8.65 5.95
N THR A 59 -9.84 -9.42 6.50
CA THR A 59 -8.62 -8.92 7.17
C THR A 59 -7.55 -8.58 6.14
N ALA A 60 -6.79 -7.50 6.38
CA ALA A 60 -5.66 -7.10 5.55
C ALA A 60 -4.47 -8.07 5.76
N THR A 61 -4.26 -8.97 4.83
CA THR A 61 -3.11 -9.89 4.77
C THR A 61 -2.54 -9.90 3.36
N GLU A 62 -1.32 -10.40 3.20
CA GLU A 62 -0.73 -10.59 1.86
C GLU A 62 -1.65 -11.43 0.96
N ALA A 63 -2.21 -12.51 1.48
CA ALA A 63 -3.10 -13.39 0.73
C ALA A 63 -4.38 -12.68 0.26
N THR A 64 -5.05 -11.93 1.16
CA THR A 64 -6.30 -11.24 0.84
C THR A 64 -6.10 -10.00 -0.04
N VAL A 65 -4.91 -9.41 -0.01
CA VAL A 65 -4.50 -8.37 -0.96
C VAL A 65 -4.22 -8.98 -2.33
N LYS A 66 -3.48 -10.11 -2.38
CA LYS A 66 -3.11 -10.79 -3.63
C LYS A 66 -4.32 -11.35 -4.38
N ASP A 67 -5.29 -11.95 -3.69
CA ASP A 67 -6.51 -12.48 -4.29
C ASP A 67 -7.59 -11.41 -4.58
N GLY A 68 -7.36 -10.16 -4.15
CA GLY A 68 -8.26 -9.03 -4.38
C GLY A 68 -9.48 -8.98 -3.46
N SER A 69 -9.59 -9.84 -2.45
CA SER A 69 -10.70 -9.84 -1.51
C SER A 69 -10.65 -8.66 -0.53
N TYR A 70 -9.44 -8.20 -0.15
CA TYR A 70 -9.30 -6.96 0.61
C TYR A 70 -9.38 -5.75 -0.31
N LYS A 71 -10.46 -5.00 -0.23
CA LYS A 71 -10.79 -3.93 -1.20
C LYS A 71 -9.96 -2.66 -1.07
N VAL A 72 -9.46 -2.33 0.12
CA VAL A 72 -8.66 -1.11 0.35
C VAL A 72 -7.20 -1.40 0.01
N GLN A 73 -6.90 -1.50 -1.26
CA GLN A 73 -5.56 -1.76 -1.80
C GLN A 73 -5.30 -0.95 -3.06
N ARG A 74 -4.05 -0.74 -3.40
CA ARG A 74 -3.65 -0.11 -4.65
C ARG A 74 -2.39 -0.78 -5.22
N PRO A 75 -2.24 -0.86 -6.56
CA PRO A 75 -1.02 -1.36 -7.17
C PRO A 75 0.10 -0.32 -7.10
N PHE A 76 1.34 -0.80 -6.99
CA PHE A 76 2.51 -0.04 -7.43
C PHE A 76 2.67 -0.23 -8.93
N VAL A 77 2.81 0.85 -9.67
CA VAL A 77 2.86 0.82 -11.13
C VAL A 77 4.24 1.24 -11.61
N LEU A 78 4.89 0.37 -12.37
CA LEU A 78 6.10 0.73 -13.11
C LEU A 78 5.70 1.49 -14.39
N VAL A 79 6.31 2.65 -14.60
CA VAL A 79 5.98 3.54 -15.72
C VAL A 79 7.17 3.65 -16.66
N THR A 80 6.92 3.46 -17.95
CA THR A 80 7.91 3.66 -19.02
C THR A 80 7.38 4.66 -20.03
N LYS A 81 8.28 5.30 -20.77
CA LYS A 81 7.87 6.24 -21.83
C LYS A 81 7.33 5.45 -23.03
N GLU A 82 6.13 5.76 -23.47
CA GLU A 82 5.51 5.15 -24.64
C GLU A 82 6.37 5.35 -25.89
N GLY A 83 6.41 4.31 -26.74
CA GLY A 83 7.17 4.33 -27.99
C GLY A 83 8.70 4.36 -27.85
N THR A 84 9.24 4.26 -26.63
CA THR A 84 10.68 4.26 -26.39
C THR A 84 11.13 2.89 -25.89
N LYS A 85 12.13 2.30 -26.59
CA LYS A 85 12.76 1.06 -26.11
C LYS A 85 13.61 1.36 -24.88
N LEU A 86 13.44 0.54 -23.82
CA LEU A 86 14.31 0.61 -22.65
C LEU A 86 15.76 0.20 -23.02
N SER A 87 16.73 0.74 -22.30
CA SER A 87 18.09 0.21 -22.35
C SER A 87 18.11 -1.23 -21.82
N ASP A 88 19.09 -2.03 -22.21
CA ASP A 88 19.19 -3.43 -21.81
C ASP A 88 19.24 -3.59 -20.27
N ALA A 89 19.90 -2.66 -19.58
CA ALA A 89 19.96 -2.65 -18.12
C ALA A 89 18.59 -2.32 -17.50
N ALA A 90 17.88 -1.33 -18.03
CA ALA A 90 16.56 -0.96 -17.56
C ALA A 90 15.51 -2.06 -17.83
N GLN A 91 15.61 -2.74 -18.98
CA GLN A 91 14.74 -3.86 -19.31
C GLN A 91 14.96 -5.04 -18.36
N LYS A 92 16.22 -5.39 -18.07
CA LYS A 92 16.53 -6.44 -17.09
C LYS A 92 16.00 -6.13 -15.69
N PHE A 93 16.10 -4.89 -15.24
CA PHE A 93 15.51 -4.48 -13.96
C PHE A 93 13.99 -4.60 -13.96
N PHE A 94 13.35 -4.14 -15.04
CA PHE A 94 11.90 -4.21 -15.20
C PHE A 94 11.41 -5.67 -15.18
N ASP A 95 12.07 -6.55 -15.93
CA ASP A 95 11.74 -7.97 -15.98
C ASP A 95 11.97 -8.66 -14.63
N PHE A 96 13.06 -8.32 -13.94
CA PHE A 96 13.34 -8.81 -12.59
C PHE A 96 12.28 -8.38 -11.60
N ALA A 97 11.89 -7.09 -11.60
CA ALA A 97 10.90 -6.56 -10.67
C ALA A 97 9.52 -7.21 -10.80
N LEU A 98 9.20 -7.76 -11.97
CA LEU A 98 7.95 -8.48 -12.24
C LEU A 98 8.07 -10.01 -12.12
N SER A 99 9.27 -10.51 -11.85
CA SER A 99 9.52 -11.95 -11.72
C SER A 99 9.32 -12.47 -10.30
N SER A 100 9.17 -13.77 -10.16
CA SER A 100 9.14 -14.46 -8.87
C SER A 100 10.45 -14.31 -8.08
N ASP A 101 11.58 -14.04 -8.74
CA ASP A 101 12.87 -13.84 -8.09
C ASP A 101 12.90 -12.58 -7.21
N ALA A 102 12.08 -11.57 -7.56
CA ALA A 102 11.93 -10.35 -6.76
C ALA A 102 10.95 -10.51 -5.59
N ALA A 103 10.14 -11.57 -5.54
CA ALA A 103 9.04 -11.70 -4.59
C ALA A 103 9.48 -11.56 -3.12
N SER A 104 10.59 -12.21 -2.73
CA SER A 104 11.11 -12.13 -1.36
C SER A 104 11.55 -10.71 -0.97
N LEU A 105 12.13 -9.96 -1.91
CA LEU A 105 12.55 -8.59 -1.69
C LEU A 105 11.35 -7.65 -1.58
N ILE A 106 10.34 -7.86 -2.42
CA ILE A 106 9.09 -7.08 -2.40
C ILE A 106 8.35 -7.32 -1.09
N SER A 107 8.20 -8.57 -0.65
CA SER A 107 7.58 -8.89 0.65
C SER A 107 8.38 -8.33 1.83
N ALA A 108 9.71 -8.40 1.80
CA ALA A 108 10.56 -7.80 2.82
C ALA A 108 10.44 -6.26 2.90
N ALA A 109 10.16 -5.62 1.77
CA ALA A 109 9.85 -4.18 1.71
C ALA A 109 8.40 -3.86 2.15
N GLY A 110 7.58 -4.88 2.45
CA GLY A 110 6.21 -4.75 2.92
C GLY A 110 5.17 -4.50 1.83
N ALA A 111 5.52 -4.76 0.59
CA ALA A 111 4.57 -4.79 -0.52
C ALA A 111 4.18 -6.24 -0.85
N VAL A 112 3.09 -6.41 -1.58
CA VAL A 112 2.62 -7.72 -2.02
C VAL A 112 3.12 -8.00 -3.43
N PRO A 113 3.91 -9.05 -3.67
CA PRO A 113 4.41 -9.37 -5.00
C PRO A 113 3.28 -9.81 -5.94
N VAL A 114 3.40 -9.46 -7.22
CA VAL A 114 2.43 -9.85 -8.26
C VAL A 114 2.70 -11.25 -8.81
N ALA A 115 3.93 -11.70 -8.71
CA ALA A 115 4.35 -13.03 -9.14
C ALA A 115 4.52 -13.98 -7.95
#